data_34866472f72f3f54e2b324abb68f2784
#
_entry.id   34866472f72f3f54e2b324abb68f2784
#
_cell.length_a   1.000
_cell.length_b   1.000
_cell.length_c   1.000
_cell.angle_alpha   90.00
_cell.angle_beta   90.00
_cell.angle_gamma   90.00
#
_symmetry.space_group_name_H-M   'P 1'
#
loop_
_entity.id
_entity.type
_entity.pdbx_description
1 polymer ?
#
loop_
_entity_poly.entity_id
_entity_poly.type
_entity_poly.pdbx_seq_one_letter_code
_entity_poly.pdbx_strand_id
1 'polypeptide(L)'
;KPMIYYPMSVLMSAGIREILIISTKQDLPRFQELLGDGRSFGLQLSYAVQPSPDGLAQAFLIGEEFIGTDSVAMILGDNIFSGHGLKKRLQAASERAKSGMATIFGYYVDDPERFGIVEFDSDGNAVSIEEKPKQPKSNYCVTGLYFYDNRVVEYAKRLKPSKRGELEITDLNRMYLEQGSLKVEVMGPGFTWLDAGTHESLTDATNFVKTMETHQHRKIGCLEEIAYLNGWISREVLQRICEDYRQNQYGQYLKDVIDGKFRENLF
;
A
#
# COMPACT_ATOMS: atom_id res chain seq x y z
N LYS A 1 2.76 -12.18 -11.85
CA LYS A 1 2.99 -12.42 -10.40
C LYS A 1 1.71 -12.25 -9.60
N PRO A 2 1.59 -12.81 -8.39
CA PRO A 2 0.43 -12.64 -7.52
C PRO A 2 0.13 -11.18 -7.21
N MET A 3 -1.16 -10.82 -7.14
CA MET A 3 -1.60 -9.43 -6.89
C MET A 3 -1.04 -8.86 -5.57
N ILE A 4 -0.99 -9.67 -4.53
CA ILE A 4 -0.49 -9.27 -3.20
C ILE A 4 0.97 -8.76 -3.21
N TYR A 5 1.78 -9.11 -4.22
CA TYR A 5 3.16 -8.63 -4.31
C TYR A 5 3.25 -7.13 -4.55
N TYR A 6 2.28 -6.53 -5.24
CA TYR A 6 2.27 -5.08 -5.49
C TYR A 6 2.08 -4.28 -4.19
N PRO A 7 1.02 -4.47 -3.40
CA PRO A 7 0.88 -3.76 -2.14
C PRO A 7 2.01 -4.08 -1.15
N MET A 8 2.46 -5.34 -1.06
CA MET A 8 3.62 -5.69 -0.22
C MET A 8 4.87 -4.90 -0.62
N SER A 9 5.13 -4.73 -1.93
CA SER A 9 6.28 -3.98 -2.42
C SER A 9 6.25 -2.50 -2.00
N VAL A 10 5.07 -1.92 -1.86
CA VAL A 10 4.88 -0.54 -1.37
C VAL A 10 5.29 -0.45 0.10
N LEU A 11 4.80 -1.35 0.96
CA LEU A 11 5.18 -1.40 2.37
C LEU A 11 6.69 -1.65 2.54
N MET A 12 7.26 -2.58 1.78
CA MET A 12 8.70 -2.84 1.78
C MET A 12 9.52 -1.62 1.34
N SER A 13 9.03 -0.86 0.37
CA SER A 13 9.67 0.39 -0.09
C SER A 13 9.61 1.49 0.97
N ALA A 14 8.60 1.48 1.84
CA ALA A 14 8.52 2.34 3.02
C ALA A 14 9.50 1.91 4.14
N GLY A 15 10.14 0.74 4.02
CA GLY A 15 11.04 0.20 5.04
C GLY A 15 10.34 -0.72 6.06
N ILE A 16 9.09 -1.10 5.83
CA ILE A 16 8.29 -1.92 6.73
C ILE A 16 8.62 -3.40 6.49
N ARG A 17 8.97 -4.12 7.56
CA ARG A 17 9.34 -5.54 7.54
C ARG A 17 8.33 -6.45 8.23
N GLU A 18 7.60 -5.93 9.20
CA GLU A 18 6.56 -6.66 9.92
C GLU A 18 5.22 -6.34 9.26
N ILE A 19 4.56 -7.36 8.72
CA ILE A 19 3.32 -7.17 7.96
C ILE A 19 2.30 -8.18 8.44
N LEU A 20 1.11 -7.68 8.80
CA LEU A 20 -0.07 -8.48 9.08
C LEU A 20 -0.93 -8.56 7.82
N ILE A 21 -1.19 -9.77 7.36
CA ILE A 21 -2.11 -10.03 6.26
C ILE A 21 -3.47 -10.40 6.86
N ILE A 22 -4.46 -9.54 6.59
CA ILE A 22 -5.84 -9.73 7.01
C ILE A 22 -6.65 -10.16 5.79
N SER A 23 -7.32 -11.29 5.89
CA SER A 23 -8.13 -11.83 4.79
C SER A 23 -9.31 -12.65 5.32
N THR A 24 -10.15 -13.12 4.39
CA THR A 24 -11.26 -14.01 4.73
C THR A 24 -10.75 -15.35 5.28
N LYS A 25 -11.59 -16.03 6.05
CA LYS A 25 -11.26 -17.39 6.52
C LYS A 25 -10.99 -18.38 5.36
N GLN A 26 -11.61 -18.14 4.22
CA GLN A 26 -11.48 -19.01 3.03
C GLN A 26 -10.16 -18.78 2.30
N ASP A 27 -9.70 -17.52 2.19
CA ASP A 27 -8.56 -17.18 1.34
C ASP A 27 -7.25 -17.11 2.13
N LEU A 28 -7.30 -16.88 3.45
CA LEU A 28 -6.11 -16.77 4.30
C LEU A 28 -5.13 -17.95 4.16
N PRO A 29 -5.58 -19.23 4.09
CA PRO A 29 -4.67 -20.36 3.88
C PRO A 29 -3.88 -20.29 2.58
N ARG A 30 -4.45 -19.71 1.51
CA ARG A 30 -3.76 -19.52 0.23
C ARG A 30 -2.66 -18.48 0.31
N PHE A 31 -2.87 -17.42 1.08
CA PHE A 31 -1.81 -16.43 1.36
C PHE A 31 -0.71 -17.05 2.21
N GLN A 32 -1.04 -17.86 3.20
CA GLN A 32 -0.06 -18.56 4.02
C GLN A 32 0.77 -19.56 3.19
N GLU A 33 0.14 -20.30 2.28
CA GLU A 33 0.85 -21.20 1.36
C GLU A 33 1.78 -20.45 0.41
N LEU A 34 1.32 -19.32 -0.14
CA LEU A 34 2.06 -18.51 -1.10
C LEU A 34 3.27 -17.80 -0.48
N LEU A 35 3.12 -17.26 0.71
CA LEU A 35 4.06 -16.29 1.29
C LEU A 35 4.85 -16.86 2.48
N GLY A 36 4.38 -17.96 3.06
CA GLY A 36 4.98 -18.56 4.24
C GLY A 36 5.07 -17.59 5.43
N ASP A 37 6.20 -17.57 6.09
CA ASP A 37 6.51 -16.64 7.19
C ASP A 37 7.19 -15.35 6.72
N GLY A 38 7.39 -15.18 5.42
CA GLY A 38 8.00 -14.01 4.80
C GLY A 38 9.54 -13.98 4.78
N ARG A 39 10.21 -14.96 5.40
CA ARG A 39 11.69 -14.97 5.50
C ARG A 39 12.38 -14.99 4.15
N SER A 40 11.77 -15.58 3.12
CA SER A 40 12.29 -15.58 1.75
C SER A 40 12.46 -14.17 1.18
N PHE A 41 11.68 -13.21 1.68
CA PHE A 41 11.74 -11.79 1.30
C PHE A 41 12.38 -10.92 2.40
N GLY A 42 12.96 -11.52 3.44
CA GLY A 42 13.48 -10.78 4.60
C GLY A 42 12.40 -10.09 5.44
N LEU A 43 11.15 -10.57 5.37
CA LEU A 43 10.00 -10.08 6.10
C LEU A 43 9.65 -10.99 7.29
N GLN A 44 8.79 -10.46 8.16
CA GLN A 44 8.07 -11.21 9.20
C GLN A 44 6.58 -11.05 8.91
N LEU A 45 5.93 -12.15 8.50
CA LEU A 45 4.51 -12.14 8.17
C LEU A 45 3.69 -12.76 9.28
N SER A 46 2.62 -12.07 9.64
CA SER A 46 1.55 -12.56 10.50
C SER A 46 0.25 -12.60 9.73
N TYR A 47 -0.72 -13.36 10.20
CA TYR A 47 -1.97 -13.61 9.50
C TYR A 47 -3.15 -13.52 10.44
N ALA A 48 -4.21 -12.82 10.03
CA ALA A 48 -5.45 -12.72 10.81
C ALA A 48 -6.68 -12.85 9.90
N VAL A 49 -7.74 -13.41 10.47
CA VAL A 49 -9.04 -13.55 9.77
C VAL A 49 -9.89 -12.32 10.02
N GLN A 50 -10.41 -11.71 8.95
CA GLN A 50 -11.53 -10.79 9.03
C GLN A 50 -12.82 -11.64 8.95
N PRO A 51 -13.63 -11.70 10.03
CA PRO A 51 -14.77 -12.61 10.08
C PRO A 51 -15.93 -12.15 9.18
N SER A 52 -16.08 -10.85 8.98
CA SER A 52 -17.12 -10.20 8.18
C SER A 52 -16.59 -8.89 7.58
N PRO A 53 -17.14 -8.45 6.42
CA PRO A 53 -16.69 -7.23 5.75
C PRO A 53 -17.29 -5.96 6.40
N ASP A 54 -16.98 -5.72 7.68
CA ASP A 54 -17.56 -4.64 8.47
C ASP A 54 -16.85 -3.28 8.26
N GLY A 55 -16.10 -3.14 7.18
CA GLY A 55 -15.41 -1.92 6.78
C GLY A 55 -13.89 -1.97 6.99
N LEU A 56 -13.19 -1.03 6.33
CA LEU A 56 -11.71 -1.03 6.32
C LEU A 56 -11.11 -0.70 7.69
N ALA A 57 -11.76 0.16 8.48
CA ALA A 57 -11.25 0.52 9.80
C ALA A 57 -11.28 -0.64 10.81
N GLN A 58 -12.05 -1.72 10.54
CA GLN A 58 -12.03 -2.94 11.34
C GLN A 58 -10.62 -3.58 11.37
N ALA A 59 -9.80 -3.37 10.35
CA ALA A 59 -8.44 -3.90 10.29
C ALA A 59 -7.59 -3.47 11.50
N PHE A 60 -7.79 -2.27 12.02
CA PHE A 60 -7.07 -1.77 13.20
C PHE A 60 -7.52 -2.43 14.50
N LEU A 61 -8.78 -2.87 14.57
CA LEU A 61 -9.31 -3.63 15.71
C LEU A 61 -8.78 -5.07 15.68
N ILE A 62 -8.76 -5.70 14.50
CA ILE A 62 -8.22 -7.05 14.31
C ILE A 62 -6.71 -7.06 14.57
N GLY A 63 -6.02 -6.01 14.13
CA GLY A 63 -4.56 -5.86 14.25
C GLY A 63 -4.09 -5.21 15.54
N GLU A 64 -4.94 -4.94 16.54
CA GLU A 64 -4.58 -4.18 17.74
C GLU A 64 -3.36 -4.77 18.47
N GLU A 65 -3.33 -6.08 18.67
CA GLU A 65 -2.21 -6.77 19.33
C GLU A 65 -0.93 -6.70 18.48
N PHE A 66 -1.06 -6.83 17.16
CA PHE A 66 0.05 -6.71 16.21
C PHE A 66 0.62 -5.28 16.18
N ILE A 67 -0.23 -4.27 16.20
CA ILE A 67 0.17 -2.84 16.18
C ILE A 67 0.86 -2.47 17.51
N GLY A 68 0.33 -2.96 18.63
CA GLY A 68 0.89 -2.65 19.94
C GLY A 68 0.99 -1.14 20.18
N THR A 69 2.21 -0.64 20.38
CA THR A 69 2.50 0.79 20.62
C THR A 69 3.06 1.51 19.41
N ASP A 70 3.20 0.84 18.28
CA ASP A 70 3.86 1.39 17.09
C ASP A 70 2.91 2.20 16.19
N SER A 71 3.51 3.01 15.31
CA SER A 71 2.81 3.55 14.14
C SER A 71 2.57 2.43 13.12
N VAL A 72 1.54 2.58 12.30
CA VAL A 72 1.11 1.54 11.36
C VAL A 72 0.87 2.12 9.97
N ALA A 73 1.17 1.34 8.94
CA ALA A 73 0.69 1.58 7.58
C ALA A 73 -0.34 0.51 7.20
N MET A 74 -1.36 0.91 6.46
CA MET A 74 -2.33 -0.02 5.85
C MET A 74 -2.36 0.21 4.36
N ILE A 75 -2.39 -0.88 3.60
CA ILE A 75 -2.59 -0.86 2.15
C ILE A 75 -3.61 -1.90 1.73
N LEU A 76 -4.46 -1.55 0.77
CA LEU A 76 -5.44 -2.48 0.22
C LEU A 76 -4.79 -3.47 -0.74
N GLY A 77 -5.25 -4.72 -0.69
CA GLY A 77 -4.63 -5.85 -1.38
C GLY A 77 -4.73 -5.85 -2.91
N ASP A 78 -5.58 -4.98 -3.47
CA ASP A 78 -5.84 -4.81 -4.90
C ASP A 78 -5.26 -3.51 -5.47
N ASN A 79 -4.46 -2.78 -4.70
CA ASN A 79 -3.91 -1.50 -5.11
C ASN A 79 -2.49 -1.63 -5.67
N ILE A 80 -2.24 -0.99 -6.80
CA ILE A 80 -0.92 -0.87 -7.43
C ILE A 80 -0.51 0.60 -7.42
N PHE A 81 0.70 0.87 -6.93
CA PHE A 81 1.32 2.19 -6.96
C PHE A 81 2.62 2.14 -7.74
N SER A 82 2.81 3.09 -8.64
CA SER A 82 4.04 3.25 -9.41
C SER A 82 4.32 4.73 -9.66
N GLY A 83 5.58 5.12 -9.63
CA GLY A 83 5.98 6.49 -9.94
C GLY A 83 7.36 6.82 -9.40
N HIS A 84 8.01 7.77 -10.08
CA HIS A 84 9.32 8.25 -9.65
C HIS A 84 9.24 8.94 -8.29
N GLY A 85 10.17 8.63 -7.39
CA GLY A 85 10.20 9.22 -6.04
C GLY A 85 9.16 8.65 -5.05
N LEU A 86 8.40 7.61 -5.42
CA LEU A 86 7.42 6.97 -4.54
C LEU A 86 8.06 6.55 -3.21
N LYS A 87 9.21 5.86 -3.24
CA LYS A 87 9.96 5.43 -2.04
C LYS A 87 10.18 6.57 -1.06
N LYS A 88 10.63 7.74 -1.53
CA LYS A 88 10.89 8.91 -0.70
C LYS A 88 9.61 9.43 -0.02
N ARG A 89 8.48 9.44 -0.74
CA ARG A 89 7.18 9.86 -0.19
C ARG A 89 6.68 8.88 0.87
N LEU A 90 6.83 7.58 0.64
CA LEU A 90 6.45 6.53 1.60
C LEU A 90 7.27 6.62 2.89
N GLN A 91 8.59 6.81 2.78
CA GLN A 91 9.46 7.00 3.93
C GLN A 91 9.11 8.27 4.72
N ALA A 92 8.82 9.37 4.03
CA ALA A 92 8.36 10.60 4.68
C ALA A 92 7.01 10.42 5.39
N ALA A 93 6.08 9.64 4.82
CA ALA A 93 4.81 9.31 5.47
C ALA A 93 5.02 8.43 6.72
N SER A 94 5.94 7.46 6.66
CA SER A 94 6.32 6.65 7.82
C SER A 94 6.89 7.50 8.97
N GLU A 95 7.79 8.45 8.66
CA GLU A 95 8.35 9.35 9.68
C GLU A 95 7.29 10.31 10.26
N ARG A 96 6.36 10.81 9.43
CA ARG A 96 5.22 11.61 9.93
C ARG A 96 4.34 10.81 10.89
N ALA A 97 4.06 9.54 10.58
CA ALA A 97 3.28 8.67 11.46
C ALA A 97 3.94 8.51 12.84
N LYS A 98 5.26 8.31 12.89
CA LYS A 98 6.03 8.26 14.14
C LYS A 98 5.97 9.58 14.94
N SER A 99 5.79 10.71 14.27
CA SER A 99 5.66 12.03 14.91
C SER A 99 4.22 12.42 15.25
N GLY A 100 3.25 11.52 15.14
CA GLY A 100 1.87 11.74 15.51
C GLY A 100 1.00 12.36 14.40
N MET A 101 1.41 12.26 13.14
CA MET A 101 0.63 12.75 12.00
C MET A 101 0.23 11.59 11.06
N ALA A 102 -1.05 11.47 10.80
CA ALA A 102 -1.53 10.59 9.74
C ALA A 102 -1.17 11.12 8.35
N THR A 103 -0.96 10.21 7.40
CA THR A 103 -0.82 10.55 5.98
C THR A 103 -1.71 9.65 5.14
N ILE A 104 -2.51 10.27 4.28
CA ILE A 104 -3.28 9.61 3.22
C ILE A 104 -2.80 10.12 1.87
N PHE A 105 -3.03 9.34 0.81
CA PHE A 105 -2.59 9.68 -0.54
C PHE A 105 -3.79 10.04 -1.41
N GLY A 106 -3.76 11.23 -1.99
CA GLY A 106 -4.79 11.74 -2.90
C GLY A 106 -4.40 11.51 -4.35
N TYR A 107 -5.35 11.09 -5.18
CA TYR A 107 -5.17 10.86 -6.61
C TYR A 107 -6.35 11.41 -7.40
N TYR A 108 -6.07 12.04 -8.56
CA TYR A 108 -7.11 12.57 -9.43
C TYR A 108 -7.81 11.44 -10.21
N VAL A 109 -9.15 11.44 -10.18
CA VAL A 109 -10.00 10.46 -10.88
C VAL A 109 -11.13 11.17 -11.64
N ASP A 110 -11.66 10.52 -12.68
CA ASP A 110 -12.77 11.05 -13.48
C ASP A 110 -14.15 10.60 -12.94
N ASP A 111 -14.18 9.61 -12.05
CA ASP A 111 -15.37 9.01 -11.43
C ASP A 111 -15.35 9.11 -9.88
N PRO A 112 -15.27 10.35 -9.33
CA PRO A 112 -15.02 10.57 -7.91
C PRO A 112 -16.10 10.01 -6.96
N GLU A 113 -17.34 9.84 -7.43
CA GLU A 113 -18.45 9.33 -6.62
C GLU A 113 -18.26 7.90 -6.10
N ARG A 114 -17.26 7.19 -6.59
CA ARG A 114 -16.94 5.82 -6.17
C ARG A 114 -16.06 5.74 -4.91
N PHE A 115 -15.42 6.85 -4.54
CA PHE A 115 -14.33 6.89 -3.57
C PHE A 115 -14.61 7.86 -2.42
N GLY A 116 -13.78 7.81 -1.38
CA GLY A 116 -13.66 8.90 -0.42
C GLY A 116 -12.99 10.10 -1.10
N ILE A 117 -13.61 11.28 -1.03
CA ILE A 117 -13.19 12.48 -1.75
C ILE A 117 -12.68 13.54 -0.79
N VAL A 118 -11.50 14.09 -1.10
CA VAL A 118 -10.88 15.18 -0.35
C VAL A 118 -11.24 16.52 -0.99
N GLU A 119 -11.73 17.45 -0.20
CA GLU A 119 -11.89 18.87 -0.57
C GLU A 119 -10.67 19.66 -0.08
N PHE A 120 -10.16 20.54 -0.93
CA PHE A 120 -9.02 21.40 -0.62
C PHE A 120 -9.43 22.89 -0.61
N ASP A 121 -8.79 23.68 0.24
CA ASP A 121 -8.85 25.14 0.18
C ASP A 121 -7.92 25.71 -0.91
N SER A 122 -7.91 27.03 -1.05
CA SER A 122 -7.07 27.75 -2.02
C SER A 122 -5.56 27.55 -1.80
N ASP A 123 -5.17 27.19 -0.58
CA ASP A 123 -3.76 26.99 -0.18
C ASP A 123 -3.34 25.51 -0.34
N GLY A 124 -4.27 24.64 -0.78
CA GLY A 124 -4.04 23.22 -0.97
C GLY A 124 -4.09 22.39 0.32
N ASN A 125 -4.68 22.92 1.38
CA ASN A 125 -4.92 22.14 2.60
C ASN A 125 -6.25 21.39 2.49
N ALA A 126 -6.29 20.16 2.98
CA ALA A 126 -7.53 19.40 3.06
C ALA A 126 -8.46 20.03 4.10
N VAL A 127 -9.71 20.31 3.71
CA VAL A 127 -10.73 20.92 4.57
C VAL A 127 -11.88 19.98 4.87
N SER A 128 -12.16 19.02 4.01
CA SER A 128 -13.15 17.98 4.27
C SER A 128 -12.82 16.67 3.55
N ILE A 129 -13.35 15.57 4.06
CA ILE A 129 -13.30 14.26 3.42
C ILE A 129 -14.69 13.64 3.51
N GLU A 130 -15.23 13.20 2.36
CA GLU A 130 -16.57 12.62 2.28
C GLU A 130 -16.54 11.27 1.56
N GLU A 131 -17.18 10.25 2.16
CA GLU A 131 -17.25 8.90 1.60
C GLU A 131 -18.33 8.85 0.51
N LYS A 132 -17.93 8.50 -0.72
CA LYS A 132 -18.80 8.25 -1.88
C LYS A 132 -19.91 9.31 -2.03
N PRO A 133 -19.53 10.60 -2.12
CA PRO A 133 -20.51 11.68 -2.18
C PRO A 133 -21.33 11.62 -3.48
N LYS A 134 -22.63 11.91 -3.39
CA LYS A 134 -23.49 12.03 -4.59
C LYS A 134 -23.14 13.26 -5.44
N GLN A 135 -22.55 14.27 -4.83
CA GLN A 135 -22.09 15.50 -5.48
C GLN A 135 -20.66 15.77 -4.98
N PRO A 136 -19.66 15.18 -5.63
CA PRO A 136 -18.26 15.35 -5.23
C PRO A 136 -17.83 16.82 -5.32
N LYS A 137 -17.10 17.28 -4.30
CA LYS A 137 -16.57 18.66 -4.26
C LYS A 137 -15.22 18.79 -4.95
N SER A 138 -14.58 17.69 -5.26
CA SER A 138 -13.34 17.62 -6.04
C SER A 138 -13.23 16.27 -6.76
N ASN A 139 -12.22 16.15 -7.62
CA ASN A 139 -11.85 14.91 -8.28
C ASN A 139 -10.68 14.16 -7.59
N TYR A 140 -10.27 14.63 -6.41
CA TYR A 140 -9.18 13.96 -5.68
C TYR A 140 -9.75 12.93 -4.72
N CYS A 141 -9.56 11.65 -5.06
CA CYS A 141 -9.94 10.55 -4.18
C CYS A 141 -8.82 10.18 -3.20
N VAL A 142 -9.21 9.58 -2.09
CA VAL A 142 -8.30 8.89 -1.17
C VAL A 142 -7.99 7.51 -1.74
N THR A 143 -6.72 7.21 -1.96
CA THR A 143 -6.27 5.89 -2.40
C THR A 143 -6.28 4.87 -1.26
N GLY A 144 -6.06 3.59 -1.58
CA GLY A 144 -5.99 2.54 -0.57
C GLY A 144 -4.64 2.43 0.16
N LEU A 145 -4.00 3.54 0.50
CA LEU A 145 -2.72 3.58 1.23
C LEU A 145 -2.75 4.63 2.34
N TYR A 146 -2.47 4.20 3.54
CA TYR A 146 -2.64 4.98 4.76
C TYR A 146 -1.47 4.78 5.70
N PHE A 147 -1.03 5.85 6.38
CA PHE A 147 -0.05 5.82 7.46
C PHE A 147 -0.61 6.54 8.66
N TYR A 148 -0.59 5.89 9.82
CA TYR A 148 -1.15 6.41 11.06
C TYR A 148 -0.19 6.22 12.22
N ASP A 149 -0.30 7.09 13.21
CA ASP A 149 0.27 6.85 14.52
C ASP A 149 -0.57 5.83 15.32
N ASN A 150 -0.13 5.49 16.50
CA ASN A 150 -0.79 4.50 17.36
C ASN A 150 -2.22 4.85 17.79
N ARG A 151 -2.61 6.14 17.78
CA ARG A 151 -3.98 6.57 18.13
C ARG A 151 -5.05 5.99 17.21
N VAL A 152 -4.66 5.47 16.05
CA VAL A 152 -5.59 4.87 15.08
C VAL A 152 -6.43 3.76 15.68
N VAL A 153 -5.88 2.96 16.58
CA VAL A 153 -6.61 1.87 17.26
C VAL A 153 -7.72 2.44 18.13
N GLU A 154 -7.42 3.46 18.95
CA GLU A 154 -8.40 4.11 19.80
C GLU A 154 -9.47 4.88 18.99
N TYR A 155 -9.10 5.43 17.85
CA TYR A 155 -10.05 6.07 16.94
C TYR A 155 -10.97 5.03 16.28
N ALA A 156 -10.42 3.91 15.83
CA ALA A 156 -11.21 2.81 15.27
C ALA A 156 -12.24 2.25 16.29
N LYS A 157 -11.89 2.16 17.57
CA LYS A 157 -12.80 1.75 18.65
C LYS A 157 -13.98 2.72 18.86
N ARG A 158 -13.83 3.98 18.49
CA ARG A 158 -14.87 5.02 18.65
C ARG A 158 -15.79 5.13 17.45
N LEU A 159 -15.42 4.52 16.33
CA LEU A 159 -16.24 4.55 15.12
C LEU A 159 -17.57 3.85 15.35
N LYS A 160 -18.59 4.36 14.68
CA LYS A 160 -19.91 3.71 14.59
C LYS A 160 -20.13 3.27 13.15
N PRO A 161 -20.80 2.14 12.93
CA PRO A 161 -21.16 1.72 11.58
C PRO A 161 -21.93 2.82 10.84
N SER A 162 -21.55 3.07 9.60
CA SER A 162 -22.24 4.01 8.70
C SER A 162 -23.63 3.48 8.31
N LYS A 163 -24.35 4.25 7.49
CA LYS A 163 -25.61 3.79 6.88
C LYS A 163 -25.46 2.50 6.04
N ARG A 164 -24.23 2.19 5.63
CA ARG A 164 -23.87 0.96 4.90
C ARG A 164 -23.57 -0.22 5.86
N GLY A 165 -23.53 0.01 7.16
CA GLY A 165 -23.15 -0.98 8.16
C GLY A 165 -21.63 -1.16 8.32
N GLU A 166 -20.81 -0.28 7.73
CA GLU A 166 -19.35 -0.37 7.69
C GLU A 166 -18.69 0.63 8.65
N LEU A 167 -17.56 0.24 9.25
CA LEU A 167 -16.63 1.13 9.94
C LEU A 167 -15.78 1.81 8.87
N GLU A 168 -16.18 3.03 8.49
CA GLU A 168 -15.59 3.73 7.36
C GLU A 168 -14.20 4.28 7.69
N ILE A 169 -13.23 4.00 6.81
CA ILE A 169 -11.90 4.59 6.93
C ILE A 169 -11.94 6.11 6.75
N THR A 170 -12.91 6.62 6.00
CA THR A 170 -13.14 8.05 5.81
C THR A 170 -13.50 8.75 7.10
N ASP A 171 -14.30 8.13 7.98
CA ASP A 171 -14.63 8.71 9.28
C ASP A 171 -13.43 8.73 10.21
N LEU A 172 -12.56 7.71 10.14
CA LEU A 172 -11.29 7.68 10.84
C LEU A 172 -10.36 8.80 10.36
N ASN A 173 -10.21 8.98 9.05
CA ASN A 173 -9.43 10.08 8.47
C ASN A 173 -9.97 11.46 8.87
N ARG A 174 -11.30 11.60 8.97
CA ARG A 174 -11.94 12.84 9.42
C ARG A 174 -11.55 13.19 10.86
N MET A 175 -11.45 12.20 11.76
CA MET A 175 -11.00 12.43 13.14
C MET A 175 -9.57 13.02 13.19
N TYR A 176 -8.67 12.55 12.32
CA TYR A 176 -7.33 13.12 12.19
C TYR A 176 -7.35 14.53 11.58
N LEU A 177 -8.20 14.75 10.58
CA LEU A 177 -8.37 16.06 9.94
C LEU A 177 -8.86 17.11 10.94
N GLU A 178 -9.89 16.81 11.71
CA GLU A 178 -10.46 17.70 12.74
C GLU A 178 -9.47 18.07 13.84
N GLN A 179 -8.49 17.21 14.11
CA GLN A 179 -7.40 17.47 15.05
C GLN A 179 -6.18 18.18 14.44
N GLY A 180 -6.24 18.52 13.15
CA GLY A 180 -5.09 19.13 12.45
C GLY A 180 -3.88 18.20 12.33
N SER A 181 -4.09 16.89 12.44
CA SER A 181 -3.03 15.87 12.41
C SER A 181 -3.11 14.94 11.19
N LEU A 182 -3.73 15.40 10.09
CA LEU A 182 -3.79 14.70 8.81
C LEU A 182 -2.99 15.44 7.73
N LYS A 183 -2.11 14.73 7.03
CA LYS A 183 -1.51 15.17 5.79
C LYS A 183 -2.12 14.44 4.61
N VAL A 184 -2.62 15.16 3.62
CA VAL A 184 -2.93 14.58 2.31
C VAL A 184 -1.73 14.78 1.40
N GLU A 185 -1.15 13.69 0.92
CA GLU A 185 -0.03 13.68 -0.02
C GLU A 185 -0.60 13.47 -1.43
N VAL A 186 -0.72 14.54 -2.22
CA VAL A 186 -1.26 14.44 -3.58
C VAL A 186 -0.23 13.83 -4.52
N MET A 187 -0.60 12.74 -5.18
CA MET A 187 0.19 12.11 -6.23
C MET A 187 -0.15 12.76 -7.57
N GLY A 188 0.76 13.64 -8.02
CA GLY A 188 0.63 14.38 -9.26
C GLY A 188 1.09 13.58 -10.50
N PRO A 189 1.32 14.28 -11.62
CA PRO A 189 1.80 13.68 -12.87
C PRO A 189 3.07 12.83 -12.65
N GLY A 190 3.14 11.69 -13.34
CA GLY A 190 4.24 10.73 -13.20
C GLY A 190 4.02 9.66 -12.13
N PHE A 191 2.94 9.75 -11.36
CA PHE A 191 2.45 8.67 -10.52
C PHE A 191 1.27 7.97 -11.18
N THR A 192 1.18 6.68 -10.96
CA THR A 192 0.04 5.85 -11.33
C THR A 192 -0.44 5.10 -10.11
N TRP A 193 -1.73 5.22 -9.83
CA TRP A 193 -2.45 4.42 -8.89
C TRP A 193 -3.55 3.66 -9.62
N LEU A 194 -3.67 2.37 -9.35
CA LEU A 194 -4.69 1.49 -9.92
C LEU A 194 -5.36 0.72 -8.80
N ASP A 195 -6.70 0.76 -8.80
CA ASP A 195 -7.56 -0.08 -7.98
C ASP A 195 -8.05 -1.25 -8.86
N ALA A 196 -7.50 -2.44 -8.63
CA ALA A 196 -7.77 -3.63 -9.43
C ALA A 196 -8.99 -4.43 -8.92
N GLY A 197 -9.96 -3.78 -8.31
CA GLY A 197 -11.14 -4.39 -7.69
C GLY A 197 -12.20 -4.94 -8.67
N THR A 198 -12.09 -4.66 -9.98
CA THR A 198 -12.99 -5.17 -11.01
C THR A 198 -12.24 -5.94 -12.09
N HIS A 199 -12.94 -6.77 -12.89
CA HIS A 199 -12.30 -7.46 -14.01
C HIS A 199 -11.70 -6.51 -15.04
N GLU A 200 -12.35 -5.38 -15.30
CA GLU A 200 -11.89 -4.35 -16.22
C GLU A 200 -10.62 -3.67 -15.68
N SER A 201 -10.67 -3.16 -14.46
CA SER A 201 -9.51 -2.50 -13.83
C SER A 201 -8.32 -3.44 -13.61
N LEU A 202 -8.56 -4.74 -13.37
CA LEU A 202 -7.51 -5.75 -13.31
C LEU A 202 -6.83 -5.95 -14.68
N THR A 203 -7.61 -5.90 -15.77
CA THR A 203 -7.08 -5.98 -17.14
C THR A 203 -6.22 -4.74 -17.45
N ASP A 204 -6.69 -3.55 -17.09
CA ASP A 204 -5.95 -2.31 -17.26
C ASP A 204 -4.65 -2.31 -16.44
N ALA A 205 -4.71 -2.78 -15.21
CA ALA A 205 -3.54 -2.95 -14.36
C ALA A 205 -2.52 -3.91 -14.98
N THR A 206 -2.99 -5.01 -15.57
CA THR A 206 -2.12 -5.99 -16.27
C THR A 206 -1.44 -5.35 -17.47
N ASN A 207 -2.17 -4.60 -18.30
CA ASN A 207 -1.64 -3.89 -19.46
C ASN A 207 -0.63 -2.81 -19.05
N PHE A 208 -0.94 -2.04 -18.01
CA PHE A 208 -0.04 -1.04 -17.45
C PHE A 208 1.28 -1.67 -17.01
N VAL A 209 1.22 -2.69 -16.15
CA VAL A 209 2.43 -3.37 -15.64
C VAL A 209 3.25 -3.92 -16.78
N LYS A 210 2.63 -4.61 -17.75
CA LYS A 210 3.32 -5.14 -18.94
C LYS A 210 4.04 -4.04 -19.72
N THR A 211 3.35 -2.94 -19.99
CA THR A 211 3.92 -1.81 -20.75
C THR A 211 5.10 -1.19 -20.01
N MET A 212 4.93 -0.88 -18.73
CA MET A 212 5.99 -0.27 -17.92
C MET A 212 7.22 -1.18 -17.81
N GLU A 213 7.02 -2.47 -17.49
CA GLU A 213 8.13 -3.42 -17.37
C GLU A 213 8.85 -3.63 -18.71
N THR A 214 8.13 -3.58 -19.84
CA THR A 214 8.72 -3.73 -21.18
C THR A 214 9.59 -2.53 -21.56
N HIS A 215 9.12 -1.31 -21.31
CA HIS A 215 9.81 -0.10 -21.76
C HIS A 215 10.83 0.45 -20.77
N GLN A 216 10.59 0.27 -19.47
CA GLN A 216 11.53 0.72 -18.44
C GLN A 216 12.59 -0.33 -18.09
N HIS A 217 12.41 -1.58 -18.52
CA HIS A 217 13.25 -2.73 -18.15
C HIS A 217 13.38 -2.93 -16.64
N ARG A 218 12.39 -2.44 -15.87
CA ARG A 218 12.31 -2.56 -14.42
C ARG A 218 11.03 -3.30 -14.04
N LYS A 219 11.12 -4.13 -13.01
CA LYS A 219 9.95 -4.85 -12.51
C LYS A 219 9.20 -4.01 -11.49
N ILE A 220 7.88 -3.93 -11.62
CA ILE A 220 7.00 -3.36 -10.59
C ILE A 220 6.69 -4.47 -9.58
N GLY A 221 6.83 -4.17 -8.28
CA GLY A 221 6.53 -5.14 -7.23
C GLY A 221 7.47 -6.37 -7.23
N CYS A 222 8.77 -6.17 -7.43
CA CYS A 222 9.78 -7.21 -7.28
C CYS A 222 10.26 -7.23 -5.82
N LEU A 223 9.69 -8.14 -5.01
CA LEU A 223 9.96 -8.19 -3.57
C LEU A 223 11.41 -8.53 -3.28
N GLU A 224 12.02 -9.42 -4.05
CA GLU A 224 13.40 -9.86 -3.89
C GLU A 224 14.39 -8.73 -4.18
N GLU A 225 14.13 -7.92 -5.21
CA GLU A 225 14.92 -6.71 -5.49
C GLU A 225 14.86 -5.73 -4.33
N ILE A 226 13.66 -5.43 -3.84
CA ILE A 226 13.46 -4.48 -2.74
C ILE A 226 14.14 -5.00 -1.46
N ALA A 227 13.97 -6.29 -1.15
CA ALA A 227 14.60 -6.93 -0.01
C ALA A 227 16.15 -6.85 -0.08
N TYR A 228 16.71 -7.11 -1.26
CA TYR A 228 18.14 -7.02 -1.50
C TYR A 228 18.68 -5.59 -1.39
N LEU A 229 18.00 -4.63 -2.03
CA LEU A 229 18.39 -3.21 -1.99
C LEU A 229 18.25 -2.59 -0.59
N ASN A 230 17.32 -3.10 0.23
CA ASN A 230 17.18 -2.72 1.63
C ASN A 230 18.15 -3.46 2.57
N GLY A 231 18.96 -4.41 2.05
CA GLY A 231 19.89 -5.21 2.85
C GLY A 231 19.22 -6.25 3.74
N TRP A 232 17.97 -6.63 3.45
CA TRP A 232 17.22 -7.62 4.24
C TRP A 232 17.51 -9.06 3.84
N ILE A 233 17.97 -9.27 2.61
CA ILE A 233 18.53 -10.54 2.14
C ILE A 233 19.93 -10.33 1.59
N SER A 234 20.79 -11.33 1.72
CA SER A 234 22.16 -11.26 1.22
C SER A 234 22.22 -11.54 -0.29
N ARG A 235 23.40 -11.23 -0.88
CA ARG A 235 23.68 -11.55 -2.29
C ARG A 235 23.55 -13.05 -2.57
N GLU A 236 24.02 -13.90 -1.64
CA GLU A 236 24.00 -15.36 -1.77
C GLU A 236 22.57 -15.91 -1.75
N VAL A 237 21.67 -15.28 -0.94
CA VAL A 237 20.25 -15.61 -0.93
C VAL A 237 19.62 -15.25 -2.27
N LEU A 238 19.87 -14.04 -2.77
CA LEU A 238 19.32 -13.62 -4.07
C LEU A 238 19.87 -14.46 -5.23
N GLN A 239 21.13 -14.89 -5.18
CA GLN A 239 21.71 -15.80 -6.18
C GLN A 239 20.98 -17.15 -6.21
N ARG A 240 20.67 -17.74 -5.05
CA ARG A 240 19.89 -18.99 -4.99
C ARG A 240 18.51 -18.82 -5.63
N ILE A 241 17.84 -17.72 -5.32
CA ILE A 241 16.53 -17.42 -5.93
C ILE A 241 16.66 -17.28 -7.46
N CYS A 242 17.75 -16.66 -7.97
CA CYS A 242 18.00 -16.59 -9.41
C CYS A 242 18.16 -17.98 -10.05
N GLU A 243 18.77 -18.92 -9.34
CA GLU A 243 18.94 -20.30 -9.85
C GLU A 243 17.60 -21.03 -9.96
N ASP A 244 16.69 -20.81 -9.01
CA ASP A 244 15.34 -21.38 -9.06
C ASP A 244 14.53 -20.86 -10.26
N TYR A 245 14.76 -19.60 -10.65
CA TYR A 245 14.12 -18.93 -11.80
C TYR A 245 14.98 -18.86 -13.06
N ARG A 246 16.11 -19.60 -13.15
CA ARG A 246 17.12 -19.47 -14.22
C ARG A 246 16.58 -19.62 -15.65
N GLN A 247 15.44 -20.32 -15.82
CA GLN A 247 14.86 -20.60 -17.14
C GLN A 247 13.86 -19.53 -17.62
N ASN A 248 13.65 -18.46 -16.86
CA ASN A 248 12.69 -17.43 -17.22
C ASN A 248 13.25 -16.02 -17.11
N GLN A 249 12.51 -15.06 -17.67
CA GLN A 249 12.91 -13.65 -17.69
C GLN A 249 13.01 -13.02 -16.29
N TYR A 250 12.30 -13.57 -15.28
CA TYR A 250 12.37 -13.05 -13.93
C TYR A 250 13.72 -13.33 -13.27
N GLY A 251 14.23 -14.56 -13.40
CA GLY A 251 15.56 -14.91 -12.92
C GLY A 251 16.67 -14.12 -13.62
N GLN A 252 16.54 -13.87 -14.93
CA GLN A 252 17.49 -13.01 -15.66
C GLN A 252 17.46 -11.57 -15.11
N TYR A 253 16.29 -11.03 -14.82
CA TYR A 253 16.14 -9.71 -14.18
C TYR A 253 16.83 -9.64 -12.81
N LEU A 254 16.61 -10.63 -11.94
CA LEU A 254 17.26 -10.68 -10.63
C LEU A 254 18.78 -10.77 -10.74
N LYS A 255 19.30 -11.49 -11.76
CA LYS A 255 20.73 -11.51 -12.04
C LYS A 255 21.26 -10.13 -12.43
N ASP A 256 20.52 -9.41 -13.30
CA ASP A 256 20.86 -8.03 -13.67
C ASP A 256 20.87 -7.09 -12.46
N VAL A 257 19.98 -7.30 -11.47
CA VAL A 257 19.98 -6.58 -10.19
C VAL A 257 21.25 -6.87 -9.38
N ILE A 258 21.64 -8.16 -9.25
CA ILE A 258 22.88 -8.59 -8.55
C ILE A 258 24.13 -7.99 -9.21
N ASP A 259 24.15 -7.94 -10.53
CA ASP A 259 25.27 -7.42 -11.32
C ASP A 259 25.32 -5.88 -11.31
N GLY A 260 24.36 -5.24 -10.65
CA GLY A 260 24.34 -3.78 -10.46
C GLY A 260 23.93 -3.00 -11.71
N LYS A 261 23.25 -3.63 -12.67
CA LYS A 261 22.81 -3.02 -13.93
C LYS A 261 21.86 -1.84 -13.73
N PHE A 262 21.15 -1.82 -12.59
CA PHE A 262 20.10 -0.86 -12.24
C PHE A 262 20.47 0.04 -11.05
N ARG A 263 21.77 0.25 -10.79
CA ARG A 263 22.18 1.17 -9.71
C ARG A 263 21.80 2.60 -10.07
N GLU A 264 21.07 3.26 -9.17
CA GLU A 264 20.57 4.64 -9.32
C GLU A 264 21.64 5.73 -9.30
N ASN A 265 22.94 5.37 -9.27
CA ASN A 265 24.05 6.32 -9.10
C ASN A 265 24.51 6.99 -10.42
N LEU A 266 23.69 7.00 -11.45
CA LEU A 266 24.04 7.64 -12.74
C LEU A 266 23.31 8.97 -12.99
N PHE A 267 22.48 9.46 -12.04
CA PHE A 267 21.77 10.73 -12.17
C PHE A 267 21.69 11.48 -10.82
#